data_144e163db8f4940460858b858915f05d
#
_entry.id   144e163db8f4940460858b858915f05d
#
_cell.length_a   1.000
_cell.length_b   1.000
_cell.length_c   1.000
_cell.angle_alpha   90.00
_cell.angle_beta   90.00
_cell.angle_gamma   90.00
#
_symmetry.space_group_name_H-M   'P 1'
#
loop_
_entity.id
_entity.type
_entity.pdbx_description
1 polymer ?
#
loop_
_entity_poly.entity_id
_entity_poly.type
_entity_poly.pdbx_seq_one_letter_code
_entity_poly.pdbx_strand_id
1 'polypeptide(L)'
;MLELLTSPEAWAAFVTLSVMEIVLGIDNIIFISIIVGKLPEPAATRARQIGLLLALVFRVILLFFITWIIGLTMPVFTLPFELPGMDGHSLFDPGISWRDIILIGGGLFLIVKATREIHGEIEHEEHALGHAVSASFGVLIAQIVVIDMVFSVDSILTAVGMADDVEVMIAAVILAIAVMYVASGPIAAFVKRNPTTKMLALAFLLLIGVALIADGLGFHIPRGYIYFSMSFAAIVEIFNVIAKGAKRKSN
;
A
#
# COMPACT_ATOMS: atom_id res chain seq x y z
N MET A 1 4.38 28.16 12.35
CA MET A 1 3.41 28.09 11.23
C MET A 1 3.65 29.11 10.13
N LEU A 2 3.74 30.43 10.41
CA LEU A 2 4.05 31.44 9.34
C LEU A 2 5.45 31.25 8.76
N GLU A 3 6.44 30.86 9.54
CA GLU A 3 7.81 30.57 9.06
C GLU A 3 7.86 29.37 8.12
N LEU A 4 7.06 28.32 8.37
CA LEU A 4 6.96 27.15 7.49
C LEU A 4 6.39 27.50 6.11
N LEU A 5 5.46 28.44 6.04
CA LEU A 5 4.88 28.91 4.77
C LEU A 5 5.88 29.70 3.91
N THR A 6 6.93 30.24 4.52
CA THR A 6 7.98 31.02 3.84
C THR A 6 9.27 30.23 3.60
N SER A 7 9.41 29.02 4.17
CA SER A 7 10.59 28.17 4.01
C SER A 7 10.55 27.39 2.69
N PRO A 8 11.53 27.59 1.79
CA PRO A 8 11.65 26.77 0.57
C PRO A 8 11.86 25.28 0.88
N GLU A 9 12.53 24.96 1.99
CA GLU A 9 12.79 23.58 2.42
C GLU A 9 11.50 22.88 2.84
N ALA A 10 10.62 23.56 3.59
CA ALA A 10 9.31 23.03 3.97
C ALA A 10 8.41 22.75 2.74
N TRP A 11 8.45 23.63 1.73
CA TRP A 11 7.73 23.42 0.49
C TRP A 11 8.31 22.25 -0.34
N ALA A 12 9.64 22.12 -0.41
CA ALA A 12 10.29 20.99 -1.07
C ALA A 12 9.93 19.66 -0.38
N ALA A 13 9.98 19.60 0.95
CA ALA A 13 9.56 18.46 1.73
C ALA A 13 8.07 18.14 1.51
N PHE A 14 7.19 19.14 1.58
CA PHE A 14 5.76 18.99 1.34
C PHE A 14 5.45 18.38 -0.03
N VAL A 15 6.05 18.93 -1.09
CA VAL A 15 5.83 18.42 -2.47
C VAL A 15 6.37 16.99 -2.60
N THR A 16 7.58 16.75 -2.12
CA THR A 16 8.22 15.44 -2.22
C THR A 16 7.43 14.37 -1.47
N LEU A 17 7.04 14.66 -0.22
CA LEU A 17 6.22 13.76 0.59
C LEU A 17 4.84 13.54 -0.04
N SER A 18 4.19 14.61 -0.54
CA SER A 18 2.88 14.49 -1.19
C SER A 18 2.95 13.59 -2.43
N VAL A 19 3.97 13.78 -3.27
CA VAL A 19 4.16 12.94 -4.47
C VAL A 19 4.43 11.49 -4.05
N MET A 20 5.28 11.28 -3.06
CA MET A 20 5.62 9.96 -2.57
C MET A 20 4.39 9.24 -1.99
N GLU A 21 3.60 9.92 -1.16
CA GLU A 21 2.37 9.40 -0.59
C GLU A 21 1.29 9.11 -1.65
N ILE A 22 1.18 9.94 -2.70
CA ILE A 22 0.27 9.70 -3.82
C ILE A 22 0.71 8.45 -4.60
N VAL A 23 1.99 8.33 -4.90
CA VAL A 23 2.53 7.17 -5.65
C VAL A 23 2.32 5.88 -4.86
N LEU A 24 2.66 5.87 -3.56
CA LEU A 24 2.41 4.76 -2.65
C LEU A 24 0.90 4.46 -2.47
N GLY A 25 0.08 5.50 -2.53
CA GLY A 25 -1.35 5.41 -2.36
C GLY A 25 -2.11 4.83 -3.56
N ILE A 26 -1.52 4.82 -4.76
CA ILE A 26 -2.16 4.23 -5.95
C ILE A 26 -2.45 2.74 -5.72
N ASP A 27 -1.49 2.00 -5.19
CA ASP A 27 -1.62 0.58 -4.91
C ASP A 27 -2.69 0.33 -3.85
N ASN A 28 -2.75 1.18 -2.81
CA ASN A 28 -3.79 1.13 -1.79
C ASN A 28 -5.18 1.33 -2.39
N ILE A 29 -5.35 2.29 -3.32
CA ILE A 29 -6.64 2.51 -4.00
C ILE A 29 -7.04 1.28 -4.82
N ILE A 30 -6.11 0.73 -5.59
CA ILE A 30 -6.38 -0.44 -6.44
C ILE A 30 -6.77 -1.63 -5.55
N PHE A 31 -6.04 -1.85 -4.47
CA PHE A 31 -6.32 -2.92 -3.52
C PHE A 31 -7.68 -2.74 -2.81
N ILE A 32 -7.97 -1.54 -2.31
CA ILE A 32 -9.28 -1.22 -1.74
C ILE A 32 -10.37 -1.50 -2.78
N SER A 33 -10.16 -1.11 -4.04
CA SER A 33 -11.12 -1.32 -5.13
C SER A 33 -11.39 -2.80 -5.41
N ILE A 34 -10.35 -3.65 -5.30
CA ILE A 34 -10.50 -5.11 -5.45
C ILE A 34 -11.32 -5.69 -4.28
N ILE A 35 -10.99 -5.31 -3.05
CA ILE A 35 -11.68 -5.81 -1.85
C ILE A 35 -13.16 -5.41 -1.87
N VAL A 36 -13.44 -4.12 -2.09
CA VAL A 36 -14.81 -3.63 -2.05
C VAL A 36 -15.62 -4.03 -3.30
N GLY A 37 -14.93 -4.40 -4.39
CA GLY A 37 -15.58 -4.89 -5.61
C GLY A 37 -16.45 -6.14 -5.42
N LYS A 38 -16.30 -6.84 -4.31
CA LYS A 38 -17.15 -7.96 -3.87
C LYS A 38 -18.52 -7.50 -3.30
N LEU A 39 -18.64 -6.22 -2.99
CA LEU A 39 -19.90 -5.65 -2.49
C LEU A 39 -20.75 -5.14 -3.66
N PRO A 40 -22.10 -5.21 -3.54
CA PRO A 40 -22.97 -4.54 -4.49
C PRO A 40 -22.87 -3.01 -4.37
N GLU A 41 -23.05 -2.28 -5.47
CA GLU A 41 -23.26 -0.84 -5.41
C GLU A 41 -24.63 -0.53 -4.79
N PRO A 42 -24.76 0.49 -3.90
CA PRO A 42 -23.80 1.53 -3.54
C PRO A 42 -22.88 1.20 -2.33
N ALA A 43 -22.95 -0.03 -1.77
CA ALA A 43 -22.18 -0.42 -0.59
C ALA A 43 -20.66 -0.39 -0.87
N ALA A 44 -20.23 -0.82 -2.06
CA ALA A 44 -18.84 -0.76 -2.49
C ALA A 44 -18.28 0.67 -2.46
N THR A 45 -19.02 1.63 -2.98
CA THR A 45 -18.62 3.05 -2.96
C THR A 45 -18.53 3.58 -1.54
N ARG A 46 -19.48 3.27 -0.66
CA ARG A 46 -19.44 3.68 0.75
C ARG A 46 -18.25 3.04 1.48
N ALA A 47 -18.01 1.75 1.29
CA ALA A 47 -16.89 1.04 1.90
C ALA A 47 -15.54 1.66 1.52
N ARG A 48 -15.37 2.01 0.24
CA ARG A 48 -14.16 2.67 -0.25
C ARG A 48 -13.97 4.05 0.38
N GLN A 49 -15.00 4.86 0.42
CA GLN A 49 -14.94 6.21 1.00
C GLN A 49 -14.66 6.17 2.50
N ILE A 50 -15.35 5.30 3.25
CA ILE A 50 -15.13 5.12 4.69
C ILE A 50 -13.72 4.57 4.94
N GLY A 51 -13.28 3.59 4.14
CA GLY A 51 -11.94 3.04 4.25
C GLY A 51 -10.84 4.09 4.09
N LEU A 52 -10.94 4.93 3.05
CA LEU A 52 -9.99 6.03 2.83
C LEU A 52 -10.04 7.09 3.93
N LEU A 53 -11.23 7.41 4.45
CA LEU A 53 -11.36 8.37 5.54
C LEU A 53 -10.76 7.83 6.85
N LEU A 54 -10.99 6.56 7.15
CA LEU A 54 -10.38 5.90 8.31
C LEU A 54 -8.86 5.81 8.15
N ALA A 55 -8.37 5.49 6.95
CA ALA A 55 -6.94 5.52 6.64
C ALA A 55 -6.33 6.90 6.95
N LEU A 56 -6.99 8.00 6.53
CA LEU A 56 -6.57 9.35 6.90
C LEU A 56 -6.48 9.54 8.41
N VAL A 57 -7.57 9.20 9.11
CA VAL A 57 -7.64 9.40 10.58
C VAL A 57 -6.55 8.61 11.29
N PHE A 58 -6.37 7.33 10.97
CA PHE A 58 -5.33 6.51 11.57
C PHE A 58 -3.92 7.01 11.23
N ARG A 59 -3.67 7.43 10.00
CA ARG A 59 -2.38 7.96 9.59
C ARG A 59 -2.03 9.27 10.31
N VAL A 60 -3.00 10.16 10.47
CA VAL A 60 -2.82 11.41 11.26
C VAL A 60 -2.56 11.07 12.73
N ILE A 61 -3.31 10.11 13.31
CA ILE A 61 -3.08 9.66 14.67
C ILE A 61 -1.65 9.09 14.81
N LEU A 62 -1.21 8.24 13.89
CA LEU A 62 0.14 7.68 13.91
C LEU A 62 1.22 8.78 13.82
N LEU A 63 1.01 9.83 13.03
CA LEU A 63 1.93 10.96 12.97
C LEU A 63 2.01 11.73 14.30
N PHE A 64 0.93 11.85 15.06
CA PHE A 64 1.00 12.39 16.41
C PHE A 64 1.79 11.50 17.39
N PHE A 65 1.81 10.19 17.15
CA PHE A 65 2.61 9.23 17.91
C PHE A 65 3.99 8.94 17.28
N ILE A 66 4.52 9.87 16.49
CA ILE A 66 5.75 9.69 15.70
C ILE A 66 6.94 9.25 16.57
N THR A 67 7.08 9.82 17.75
CA THR A 67 8.15 9.46 18.69
C THR A 67 8.05 8.00 19.15
N TRP A 68 6.82 7.51 19.32
CA TRP A 68 6.57 6.11 19.65
C TRP A 68 6.89 5.20 18.45
N ILE A 69 6.52 5.60 17.23
CA ILE A 69 6.82 4.84 15.99
C ILE A 69 8.32 4.73 15.77
N ILE A 70 9.09 5.80 15.98
CA ILE A 70 10.55 5.76 15.93
C ILE A 70 11.09 4.76 16.97
N GLY A 71 10.51 4.72 18.16
CA GLY A 71 10.84 3.72 19.18
C GLY A 71 10.60 2.26 18.78
N LEU A 72 9.70 2.01 17.83
CA LEU A 72 9.44 0.65 17.31
C LEU A 72 10.63 0.06 16.53
N THR A 73 11.59 0.86 16.13
CA THR A 73 12.83 0.40 15.47
C THR A 73 13.86 -0.18 16.43
N MET A 74 13.68 0.01 17.75
CA MET A 74 14.57 -0.60 18.74
C MET A 74 14.38 -2.11 18.77
N PRO A 75 15.47 -2.91 18.78
CA PRO A 75 15.37 -4.35 18.82
C PRO A 75 14.73 -4.83 20.13
N VAL A 76 13.72 -5.68 20.01
CA VAL A 76 13.03 -6.32 21.16
C VAL A 76 13.76 -7.58 21.57
N PHE A 77 14.30 -8.30 20.61
CA PHE A 77 15.13 -9.48 20.83
C PHE A 77 16.14 -9.65 19.69
N THR A 78 17.24 -10.32 19.98
CA THR A 78 18.26 -10.64 18.98
C THR A 78 18.24 -12.14 18.68
N LEU A 79 18.31 -12.49 17.42
CA LEU A 79 18.41 -13.89 17.00
C LEU A 79 19.81 -14.42 17.36
N PRO A 80 19.90 -15.67 17.91
CA PRO A 80 21.18 -16.24 18.35
C PRO A 80 22.08 -16.75 17.22
N PHE A 81 21.74 -16.45 15.96
CA PHE A 81 22.53 -16.86 14.81
C PHE A 81 22.69 -15.68 13.84
N GLU A 82 23.90 -15.58 13.31
CA GLU A 82 24.27 -14.66 12.25
C GLU A 82 24.48 -15.46 10.96
N LEU A 83 23.87 -15.01 9.85
CA LEU A 83 24.20 -15.57 8.54
C LEU A 83 25.39 -14.77 7.98
N PRO A 84 26.58 -15.38 7.90
CA PRO A 84 27.74 -14.67 7.36
C PRO A 84 27.53 -14.32 5.88
N GLY A 85 27.62 -13.04 5.56
CA GLY A 85 27.67 -12.55 4.18
C GLY A 85 29.03 -12.81 3.55
N MET A 86 29.08 -12.74 2.22
CA MET A 86 30.34 -12.92 1.45
C MET A 86 31.39 -11.86 1.79
N ASP A 87 30.96 -10.70 2.31
CA ASP A 87 31.83 -9.55 2.63
C ASP A 87 32.18 -9.47 4.14
N GLY A 88 31.92 -10.51 4.93
CA GLY A 88 32.21 -10.54 6.35
C GLY A 88 31.24 -9.76 7.23
N HIS A 89 30.20 -9.15 6.64
CA HIS A 89 29.07 -8.56 7.37
C HIS A 89 27.92 -9.57 7.40
N SER A 90 27.08 -9.53 8.46
CA SER A 90 25.90 -10.37 8.51
C SER A 90 24.94 -10.02 7.38
N LEU A 91 24.36 -11.03 6.72
CA LEU A 91 23.38 -10.86 5.62
C LEU A 91 22.08 -10.21 6.07
N PHE A 92 21.79 -10.21 7.37
CA PHE A 92 20.61 -9.56 7.94
C PHE A 92 20.93 -9.02 9.32
N ASP A 93 20.13 -8.05 9.78
CA ASP A 93 20.21 -7.53 11.14
C ASP A 93 19.65 -8.58 12.13
N PRO A 94 20.44 -9.14 13.06
CA PRO A 94 19.94 -10.12 14.04
C PRO A 94 18.98 -9.50 15.06
N GLY A 95 18.88 -8.16 15.13
CA GLY A 95 18.00 -7.45 16.03
C GLY A 95 16.59 -7.31 15.45
N ILE A 96 15.62 -8.04 15.97
CA ILE A 96 14.22 -7.93 15.55
C ILE A 96 13.50 -6.87 16.38
N SER A 97 12.99 -5.85 15.73
CA SER A 97 12.19 -4.77 16.31
C SER A 97 10.67 -5.03 16.15
N TRP A 98 9.86 -4.23 16.85
CA TRP A 98 8.41 -4.26 16.63
C TRP A 98 8.03 -3.86 15.20
N ARG A 99 8.78 -2.94 14.59
CA ARG A 99 8.63 -2.57 13.18
C ARG A 99 8.76 -3.80 12.28
N ASP A 100 9.81 -4.60 12.49
CA ASP A 100 10.09 -5.76 11.66
C ASP A 100 9.00 -6.82 11.80
N ILE A 101 8.48 -7.04 13.02
CA ILE A 101 7.34 -7.93 13.26
C ILE A 101 6.10 -7.45 12.50
N ILE A 102 5.81 -6.14 12.52
CA ILE A 102 4.67 -5.56 11.80
C ILE A 102 4.87 -5.72 10.28
N LEU A 103 6.07 -5.47 9.76
CA LEU A 103 6.38 -5.60 8.33
C LEU A 103 6.27 -7.06 7.88
N ILE A 104 6.83 -8.00 8.62
CA ILE A 104 6.74 -9.45 8.30
C ILE A 104 5.28 -9.92 8.37
N GLY A 105 4.57 -9.60 9.45
CA GLY A 105 3.17 -9.98 9.62
C GLY A 105 2.27 -9.38 8.54
N GLY A 106 2.46 -8.09 8.23
CA GLY A 106 1.76 -7.39 7.17
C GLY A 106 2.07 -7.95 5.78
N GLY A 107 3.34 -8.20 5.50
CA GLY A 107 3.78 -8.80 4.24
C GLY A 107 3.18 -10.20 4.02
N LEU A 108 3.20 -11.06 5.05
CA LEU A 108 2.56 -12.38 5.02
C LEU A 108 1.05 -12.26 4.78
N PHE A 109 0.39 -11.34 5.47
CA PHE A 109 -1.04 -11.08 5.26
C PHE A 109 -1.33 -10.69 3.81
N LEU A 110 -0.52 -9.79 3.22
CA LEU A 110 -0.67 -9.37 1.82
C LEU A 110 -0.48 -10.52 0.84
N ILE A 111 0.54 -11.36 1.04
CA ILE A 111 0.81 -12.53 0.19
C ILE A 111 -0.36 -13.51 0.24
N VAL A 112 -0.81 -13.89 1.44
CA VAL A 112 -1.95 -14.80 1.60
C VAL A 112 -3.20 -14.22 0.95
N LYS A 113 -3.46 -12.93 1.14
CA LYS A 113 -4.63 -12.26 0.58
C LYS A 113 -4.57 -12.20 -0.94
N ALA A 114 -3.44 -11.75 -1.50
CA ALA A 114 -3.25 -11.67 -2.95
C ALA A 114 -3.36 -13.05 -3.62
N THR A 115 -2.72 -14.07 -3.04
CA THR A 115 -2.78 -15.44 -3.55
C THR A 115 -4.22 -15.98 -3.59
N ARG A 116 -4.99 -15.75 -2.52
CA ARG A 116 -6.42 -16.16 -2.49
C ARG A 116 -7.27 -15.43 -3.52
N GLU A 117 -7.02 -14.13 -3.73
CA GLU A 117 -7.75 -13.37 -4.73
C GLU A 117 -7.37 -13.80 -6.15
N ILE A 118 -6.09 -14.09 -6.42
CA ILE A 118 -5.60 -14.62 -7.70
C ILE A 118 -6.25 -15.98 -7.98
N HIS A 119 -6.25 -16.88 -7.00
CA HIS A 119 -6.84 -18.21 -7.12
C HIS A 119 -8.34 -18.13 -7.47
N GLY A 120 -9.10 -17.32 -6.73
CA GLY A 120 -10.54 -17.14 -7.01
C GLY A 120 -10.83 -16.51 -8.38
N GLU A 121 -9.90 -15.66 -8.90
CA GLU A 121 -10.05 -15.06 -10.23
C GLU A 121 -9.75 -16.06 -11.36
N ILE A 122 -8.79 -16.97 -11.15
CA ILE A 122 -8.39 -17.99 -12.15
C ILE A 122 -9.43 -19.12 -12.22
N GLU A 123 -9.91 -19.60 -11.08
CA GLU A 123 -10.83 -20.71 -11.04
C GLU A 123 -12.25 -20.36 -11.47
N HIS A 124 -12.50 -19.07 -11.82
CA HIS A 124 -13.83 -18.62 -12.17
C HIS A 124 -14.85 -19.19 -11.16
N GLU A 125 -14.55 -19.09 -9.86
CA GLU A 125 -15.56 -19.32 -8.84
C GLU A 125 -16.67 -18.30 -9.09
N GLU A 126 -17.54 -18.63 -10.07
CA GLU A 126 -18.88 -18.11 -10.12
C GLU A 126 -19.38 -18.32 -8.70
N HIS A 127 -19.50 -17.23 -7.98
CA HIS A 127 -20.13 -17.24 -6.68
C HIS A 127 -21.48 -17.86 -6.92
N ALA A 128 -21.53 -19.18 -6.68
CA ALA A 128 -22.78 -19.90 -6.63
C ALA A 128 -23.69 -19.06 -5.73
N LEU A 129 -24.75 -18.52 -6.32
CA LEU A 129 -25.75 -17.64 -5.71
C LEU A 129 -26.49 -18.29 -4.54
N GLY A 130 -25.83 -19.17 -3.76
CA GLY A 130 -26.42 -19.97 -2.73
C GLY A 130 -25.85 -19.77 -1.33
N HIS A 131 -24.60 -19.39 -1.17
CA HIS A 131 -23.97 -19.17 0.15
C HIS A 131 -22.93 -18.05 0.04
N ALA A 132 -23.35 -16.86 -0.39
CA ALA A 132 -22.59 -15.66 -0.14
C ALA A 132 -22.57 -15.50 1.40
N VAL A 133 -21.46 -15.96 2.02
CA VAL A 133 -20.97 -15.30 3.22
C VAL A 133 -20.74 -13.87 2.77
N SER A 134 -21.74 -13.02 2.93
CA SER A 134 -21.59 -11.60 2.68
C SER A 134 -20.44 -11.19 3.59
N ALA A 135 -19.28 -10.97 2.99
CA ALA A 135 -18.14 -10.48 3.76
C ALA A 135 -18.69 -9.26 4.49
N SER A 136 -18.80 -9.37 5.82
CA SER A 136 -19.46 -8.33 6.61
C SER A 136 -18.78 -7.03 6.26
N PHE A 137 -19.52 -6.01 5.89
CA PHE A 137 -19.01 -4.67 5.57
C PHE A 137 -17.92 -4.24 6.55
N GLY A 138 -18.11 -4.55 7.86
CA GLY A 138 -17.14 -4.28 8.90
C GLY A 138 -15.82 -5.05 8.74
N VAL A 139 -15.86 -6.30 8.29
CA VAL A 139 -14.63 -7.09 8.06
C VAL A 139 -13.81 -6.51 6.90
N LEU A 140 -14.47 -6.06 5.84
CA LEU A 140 -13.78 -5.42 4.70
C LEU A 140 -13.15 -4.09 5.12
N ILE A 141 -13.85 -3.27 5.89
CA ILE A 141 -13.29 -2.03 6.45
C ILE A 141 -12.09 -2.33 7.36
N ALA A 142 -12.20 -3.32 8.24
CA ALA A 142 -11.08 -3.72 9.10
C ALA A 142 -9.86 -4.17 8.29
N GLN A 143 -10.05 -4.94 7.21
CA GLN A 143 -8.97 -5.34 6.30
C GLN A 143 -8.30 -4.12 5.65
N ILE A 144 -9.08 -3.15 5.17
CA ILE A 144 -8.56 -1.91 4.58
C ILE A 144 -7.70 -1.16 5.59
N VAL A 145 -8.20 -0.98 6.81
CA VAL A 145 -7.49 -0.27 7.88
C VAL A 145 -6.20 -0.97 8.27
N VAL A 146 -6.23 -2.30 8.46
CA VAL A 146 -5.02 -3.08 8.82
C VAL A 146 -3.94 -2.93 7.76
N ILE A 147 -4.31 -3.02 6.49
CA ILE A 147 -3.35 -2.87 5.39
C ILE A 147 -2.77 -1.47 5.34
N ASP A 148 -3.62 -0.45 5.44
CA ASP A 148 -3.14 0.93 5.46
C ASP A 148 -2.23 1.20 6.66
N MET A 149 -2.52 0.63 7.83
CA MET A 149 -1.64 0.74 9.00
C MET A 149 -0.25 0.13 8.75
N VAL A 150 -0.17 -1.04 8.11
CA VAL A 150 1.11 -1.67 7.77
C VAL A 150 1.93 -0.78 6.85
N PHE A 151 1.31 -0.25 5.78
CA PHE A 151 1.98 0.67 4.87
C PHE A 151 2.32 2.01 5.52
N SER A 152 1.49 2.48 6.45
CA SER A 152 1.68 3.76 7.12
C SER A 152 2.89 3.75 8.06
N VAL A 153 3.14 2.66 8.79
CA VAL A 153 4.32 2.56 9.66
C VAL A 153 5.60 2.76 8.85
N ASP A 154 5.68 2.15 7.69
CA ASP A 154 6.86 2.24 6.85
C ASP A 154 6.99 3.60 6.12
N SER A 155 5.87 4.14 5.59
CA SER A 155 5.88 5.46 4.95
C SER A 155 6.17 6.59 5.94
N ILE A 156 5.68 6.51 7.17
CA ILE A 156 5.96 7.49 8.23
C ILE A 156 7.43 7.48 8.62
N LEU A 157 8.04 6.29 8.80
CA LEU A 157 9.47 6.20 9.09
C LEU A 157 10.34 6.79 7.97
N THR A 158 9.93 6.60 6.72
CA THR A 158 10.57 7.22 5.57
C THR A 158 10.37 8.74 5.57
N ALA A 159 9.18 9.22 5.89
CA ALA A 159 8.84 10.65 5.96
C ALA A 159 9.64 11.39 7.04
N VAL A 160 9.86 10.75 8.20
CA VAL A 160 10.72 11.30 9.29
C VAL A 160 12.14 11.59 8.82
N GLY A 161 12.67 10.77 7.89
CA GLY A 161 13.99 11.02 7.31
C GLY A 161 14.04 12.16 6.29
N MET A 162 12.87 12.68 5.87
CA MET A 162 12.75 13.68 4.80
C MET A 162 12.20 15.03 5.26
N ALA A 163 11.54 15.09 6.39
CA ALA A 163 10.99 16.33 6.94
C ALA A 163 11.11 16.31 8.47
N ASP A 164 11.50 17.45 9.04
CA ASP A 164 11.60 17.63 10.49
C ASP A 164 10.26 18.05 11.12
N ASP A 165 9.35 18.61 10.31
CA ASP A 165 8.10 19.20 10.76
C ASP A 165 6.91 18.24 10.55
N VAL A 166 6.28 17.83 11.65
CA VAL A 166 5.08 16.94 11.64
C VAL A 166 3.91 17.60 10.91
N GLU A 167 3.79 18.93 10.98
CA GLU A 167 2.75 19.70 10.28
C GLU A 167 2.86 19.55 8.76
N VAL A 168 4.08 19.55 8.24
CA VAL A 168 4.35 19.34 6.80
C VAL A 168 3.95 17.92 6.40
N MET A 169 4.28 16.93 7.21
CA MET A 169 3.90 15.53 6.97
C MET A 169 2.37 15.37 6.98
N ILE A 170 1.67 15.95 7.97
CA ILE A 170 0.20 15.90 8.05
C ILE A 170 -0.43 16.55 6.82
N ALA A 171 0.07 17.72 6.41
CA ALA A 171 -0.44 18.42 5.22
C ALA A 171 -0.25 17.57 3.96
N ALA A 172 0.91 16.92 3.79
CA ALA A 172 1.20 16.04 2.67
C ALA A 172 0.26 14.82 2.64
N VAL A 173 0.02 14.20 3.78
CA VAL A 173 -0.92 13.06 3.91
C VAL A 173 -2.36 13.47 3.59
N ILE A 174 -2.81 14.62 4.08
CA ILE A 174 -4.15 15.14 3.79
C ILE A 174 -4.31 15.38 2.28
N LEU A 175 -3.33 16.02 1.64
CA LEU A 175 -3.35 16.24 0.20
C LEU A 175 -3.38 14.92 -0.57
N ALA A 176 -2.51 13.99 -0.22
CA ALA A 176 -2.44 12.69 -0.88
C ALA A 176 -3.76 11.93 -0.79
N ILE A 177 -4.37 11.88 0.39
CA ILE A 177 -5.66 11.18 0.58
C ILE A 177 -6.80 11.92 -0.11
N ALA A 178 -6.78 13.24 -0.18
CA ALA A 178 -7.75 14.00 -0.97
C ALA A 178 -7.66 13.63 -2.47
N VAL A 179 -6.45 13.56 -3.01
CA VAL A 179 -6.21 13.08 -4.39
C VAL A 179 -6.69 11.64 -4.58
N MET A 180 -6.34 10.75 -3.64
CA MET A 180 -6.77 9.36 -3.67
C MET A 180 -8.30 9.22 -3.60
N TYR A 181 -8.96 10.02 -2.77
CA TYR A 181 -10.41 10.02 -2.65
C TYR A 181 -11.09 10.34 -3.98
N VAL A 182 -10.64 11.39 -4.67
CA VAL A 182 -11.15 11.78 -5.99
C VAL A 182 -10.84 10.71 -7.05
N ALA A 183 -9.60 10.18 -7.05
CA ALA A 183 -9.15 9.19 -8.02
C ALA A 183 -9.77 7.79 -7.80
N SER A 184 -10.21 7.47 -6.60
CA SER A 184 -10.64 6.12 -6.22
C SER A 184 -11.84 5.59 -7.05
N GLY A 185 -12.80 6.45 -7.39
CA GLY A 185 -13.95 6.10 -8.23
C GLY A 185 -13.55 5.68 -9.65
N PRO A 186 -12.89 6.57 -10.41
CA PRO A 186 -12.36 6.25 -11.73
C PRO A 186 -11.46 5.02 -11.77
N ILE A 187 -10.54 4.89 -10.80
CA ILE A 187 -9.62 3.74 -10.71
C ILE A 187 -10.39 2.44 -10.48
N ALA A 188 -11.36 2.43 -9.55
CA ALA A 188 -12.17 1.25 -9.29
C ALA A 188 -12.98 0.83 -10.54
N ALA A 189 -13.57 1.78 -11.25
CA ALA A 189 -14.28 1.52 -12.49
C ALA A 189 -13.35 0.97 -13.59
N PHE A 190 -12.13 1.48 -13.67
CA PHE A 190 -11.12 1.01 -14.62
C PHE A 190 -10.68 -0.43 -14.32
N VAL A 191 -10.34 -0.73 -13.08
CA VAL A 191 -9.94 -2.08 -12.63
C VAL A 191 -11.08 -3.09 -12.88
N LYS A 192 -12.32 -2.72 -12.58
CA LYS A 192 -13.49 -3.57 -12.83
C LYS A 192 -13.70 -3.91 -14.30
N ARG A 193 -13.36 -2.98 -15.22
CA ARG A 193 -13.49 -3.18 -16.67
C ARG A 193 -12.34 -3.96 -17.29
N ASN A 194 -11.21 -4.05 -16.62
CA ASN A 194 -9.97 -4.62 -17.14
C ASN A 194 -9.45 -5.73 -16.20
N PRO A 195 -9.88 -7.00 -16.39
CA PRO A 195 -9.45 -8.11 -15.54
C PRO A 195 -7.93 -8.32 -15.52
N THR A 196 -7.25 -8.05 -16.64
CA THR A 196 -5.78 -8.12 -16.72
C THR A 196 -5.11 -7.10 -15.80
N THR A 197 -5.67 -5.89 -15.72
CA THR A 197 -5.19 -4.86 -14.77
C THR A 197 -5.42 -5.28 -13.32
N LYS A 198 -6.53 -5.97 -13.03
CA LYS A 198 -6.79 -6.53 -11.70
C LYS A 198 -5.74 -7.58 -11.32
N MET A 199 -5.41 -8.49 -12.25
CA MET A 199 -4.36 -9.51 -12.04
C MET A 199 -2.99 -8.87 -11.84
N LEU A 200 -2.64 -7.84 -12.62
CA LEU A 200 -1.40 -7.09 -12.45
C LEU A 200 -1.31 -6.44 -11.07
N ALA A 201 -2.40 -5.82 -10.61
CA ALA A 201 -2.47 -5.20 -9.29
C ALA A 201 -2.29 -6.24 -8.16
N LEU A 202 -2.87 -7.43 -8.28
CA LEU A 202 -2.67 -8.52 -7.33
C LEU A 202 -1.22 -9.03 -7.34
N ALA A 203 -0.57 -9.08 -8.51
CA ALA A 203 0.86 -9.40 -8.62
C ALA A 203 1.73 -8.33 -7.93
N PHE A 204 1.38 -7.06 -8.04
CA PHE A 204 2.06 -5.98 -7.30
C PHE A 204 1.90 -6.14 -5.79
N LEU A 205 0.71 -6.54 -5.34
CA LEU A 205 0.48 -6.79 -3.92
C LEU A 205 1.36 -7.92 -3.38
N LEU A 206 1.58 -8.99 -4.18
CA LEU A 206 2.55 -10.04 -3.84
C LEU A 206 3.97 -9.49 -3.77
N LEU A 207 4.38 -8.70 -4.76
CA LEU A 207 5.71 -8.08 -4.81
C LEU A 207 5.96 -7.21 -3.58
N ILE A 208 5.00 -6.36 -3.20
CA ILE A 208 5.08 -5.51 -2.02
C ILE A 208 5.10 -6.36 -0.75
N GLY A 209 4.28 -7.42 -0.67
CA GLY A 209 4.30 -8.34 0.46
C GLY A 209 5.67 -9.00 0.68
N VAL A 210 6.31 -9.43 -0.40
CA VAL A 210 7.68 -9.97 -0.35
C VAL A 210 8.69 -8.90 0.06
N ALA A 211 8.57 -7.68 -0.47
CA ALA A 211 9.45 -6.58 -0.11
C ALA A 211 9.34 -6.20 1.38
N LEU A 212 8.12 -6.17 1.94
CA LEU A 212 7.90 -5.90 3.36
C LEU A 212 8.51 -6.99 4.26
N ILE A 213 8.40 -8.26 3.85
CA ILE A 213 9.04 -9.38 4.59
C ILE A 213 10.56 -9.24 4.51
N ALA A 214 11.10 -8.92 3.34
CA ALA A 214 12.54 -8.70 3.17
C ALA A 214 13.04 -7.55 4.06
N ASP A 215 12.35 -6.40 4.04
CA ASP A 215 12.67 -5.26 4.91
C ASP A 215 12.60 -5.62 6.40
N GLY A 216 11.56 -6.37 6.82
CA GLY A 216 11.41 -6.85 8.19
C GLY A 216 12.44 -7.92 8.61
N LEU A 217 13.08 -8.57 7.66
CA LEU A 217 14.21 -9.47 7.88
C LEU A 217 15.57 -8.76 7.78
N GLY A 218 15.58 -7.43 7.62
CA GLY A 218 16.80 -6.65 7.50
C GLY A 218 17.39 -6.57 6.09
N PHE A 219 16.75 -7.19 5.09
CA PHE A 219 17.17 -7.07 3.69
C PHE A 219 16.58 -5.81 3.07
N HIS A 220 17.37 -4.76 3.01
CA HIS A 220 16.92 -3.49 2.43
C HIS A 220 16.88 -3.55 0.89
N ILE A 221 15.67 -3.68 0.35
CA ILE A 221 15.43 -3.55 -1.09
C ILE A 221 15.15 -2.07 -1.41
N PRO A 222 16.03 -1.38 -2.18
CA PRO A 222 15.76 0.01 -2.54
C PRO A 222 14.42 0.12 -3.28
N ARG A 223 13.50 0.90 -2.73
CA ARG A 223 12.12 1.04 -3.25
C ARG A 223 12.05 1.50 -4.70
N GLY A 224 13.08 2.20 -5.17
CA GLY A 224 13.20 2.59 -6.56
C GLY A 224 13.11 1.43 -7.55
N TYR A 225 13.67 0.26 -7.23
CA TYR A 225 13.57 -0.93 -8.09
C TYR A 225 12.13 -1.46 -8.15
N ILE A 226 11.43 -1.45 -7.03
CA ILE A 226 10.03 -1.90 -6.95
C ILE A 226 9.17 -0.97 -7.81
N TYR A 227 9.28 0.35 -7.59
CA TYR A 227 8.49 1.34 -8.35
C TYR A 227 8.82 1.35 -9.83
N PHE A 228 10.09 1.17 -10.20
CA PHE A 228 10.48 1.03 -11.60
C PHE A 228 9.81 -0.19 -12.24
N SER A 229 9.88 -1.34 -11.58
CA SER A 229 9.27 -2.59 -12.08
C SER A 229 7.76 -2.46 -12.22
N MET A 230 7.09 -1.85 -11.24
CA MET A 230 5.65 -1.60 -11.25
C MET A 230 5.27 -0.62 -12.37
N SER A 231 6.01 0.47 -12.53
CA SER A 231 5.80 1.46 -13.59
C SER A 231 5.97 0.83 -14.97
N PHE A 232 7.01 0.03 -15.16
CA PHE A 232 7.25 -0.69 -16.41
C PHE A 232 6.08 -1.62 -16.74
N ALA A 233 5.63 -2.44 -15.79
CA ALA A 233 4.53 -3.35 -15.98
C ALA A 233 3.20 -2.61 -16.22
N ALA A 234 2.96 -1.48 -15.54
CA ALA A 234 1.80 -0.64 -15.76
C ALA A 234 1.79 -0.04 -17.19
N ILE A 235 2.94 0.41 -17.70
CA ILE A 235 3.06 0.90 -19.08
C ILE A 235 2.73 -0.22 -20.07
N VAL A 236 3.26 -1.42 -19.88
CA VAL A 236 2.95 -2.59 -20.73
C VAL A 236 1.44 -2.88 -20.71
N GLU A 237 0.81 -2.83 -19.54
CA GLU A 237 -0.63 -3.07 -19.41
C GLU A 237 -1.46 -1.97 -20.10
N ILE A 238 -1.05 -0.72 -20.04
CA ILE A 238 -1.69 0.37 -20.78
C ILE A 238 -1.69 0.07 -22.29
N PHE A 239 -0.54 -0.36 -22.85
CA PHE A 239 -0.48 -0.77 -24.26
C PHE A 239 -1.41 -1.96 -24.56
N ASN A 240 -1.48 -2.95 -23.69
CA ASN A 240 -2.39 -4.09 -23.84
C ASN A 240 -3.85 -3.65 -23.86
N VAL A 241 -4.26 -2.76 -22.96
CA VAL A 241 -5.64 -2.24 -22.89
C VAL A 241 -5.98 -1.43 -24.16
N ILE A 242 -5.07 -0.58 -24.63
CA ILE A 242 -5.25 0.19 -25.86
C ILE A 242 -5.39 -0.74 -27.06
N ALA A 243 -4.52 -1.74 -27.20
CA ALA A 243 -4.54 -2.70 -28.30
C ALA A 243 -5.84 -3.53 -28.33
N LYS A 244 -6.33 -3.98 -27.15
CA LYS A 244 -7.62 -4.67 -27.03
C LYS A 244 -8.79 -3.75 -27.42
N GLY A 245 -8.75 -2.48 -27.02
CA GLY A 245 -9.75 -1.49 -27.36
C GLY A 245 -9.84 -1.22 -28.89
N ALA A 246 -8.70 -1.18 -29.56
CA ALA A 246 -8.63 -1.00 -31.01
C ALA A 246 -9.24 -2.20 -31.76
N LYS A 247 -8.90 -3.44 -31.35
CA LYS A 247 -9.50 -4.65 -31.97
C LYS A 247 -11.02 -4.75 -31.79
N ARG A 248 -11.55 -4.27 -30.68
CA ARG A 248 -12.99 -4.30 -30.36
C ARG A 248 -13.81 -3.29 -31.18
N LYS A 249 -13.15 -2.26 -31.73
CA LYS A 249 -13.78 -1.27 -32.63
C LYS A 249 -13.71 -1.67 -34.13
N SER A 250 -12.85 -2.64 -34.46
CA SER A 250 -12.62 -3.14 -35.82
C SER A 250 -13.49 -4.36 -36.19
N ASN A 251 -14.15 -4.98 -35.20
CA ASN A 251 -15.17 -6.02 -35.35
C ASN A 251 -16.56 -5.46 -35.01
#